data_302e77803dd9ba5f8f12f26e53cadbcd
#
_entry.id   302e77803dd9ba5f8f12f26e53cadbcd
#
_cell.length_a   1.000
_cell.length_b   1.000
_cell.length_c   1.000
_cell.angle_alpha   90.00
_cell.angle_beta   90.00
_cell.angle_gamma   90.00
#
_symmetry.space_group_name_H-M   'P 1'
#
loop_
_entity.id
_entity.type
_entity.pdbx_description
1 polymer ?
#
loop_
_entity_poly.entity_id
_entity_poly.type
_entity_poly.pdbx_seq_one_letter_code
_entity_poly.pdbx_strand_id
1 'polypeptide(L)'
;TTLFTEFKQLNSNPLYDEYLTANITFLNELPKSDAATQTLLLDKLGETISFEDVLKRHKNKLIFIDFWASWCKPCIEEIPSSKKISSKFVNKDIIFIYLSLDKDRYKWIESEQALGLTTNSYLVVNNFESKLAKNFNIKGIPRYILLSRKGAVINSDAPRPSNPDLEVLIEKSF
;
A
#
# COMPACT_ATOMS: atom_id res chain seq x y z
N THR A 1 -14.73 -22.41 5.85
CA THR A 1 -13.87 -23.57 5.44
C THR A 1 -14.46 -24.28 4.24
N THR A 2 -15.78 -24.42 4.11
CA THR A 2 -16.47 -25.19 3.06
C THR A 2 -16.37 -24.54 1.68
N LEU A 3 -16.60 -23.24 1.56
CA LEU A 3 -16.55 -22.47 0.28
C LEU A 3 -15.17 -22.48 -0.38
N PHE A 4 -14.11 -22.50 0.39
CA PHE A 4 -12.73 -22.54 -0.13
C PHE A 4 -12.37 -23.92 -0.70
N THR A 5 -12.87 -24.98 -0.06
CA THR A 5 -12.66 -26.36 -0.51
C THR A 5 -13.41 -26.64 -1.82
N GLU A 6 -14.64 -26.13 -1.95
CA GLU A 6 -15.43 -26.20 -3.18
C GLU A 6 -14.84 -25.41 -4.32
N PHE A 7 -14.29 -24.22 -4.05
CA PHE A 7 -13.60 -23.40 -5.05
C PHE A 7 -12.33 -24.07 -5.59
N LYS A 8 -11.55 -24.74 -4.75
CA LYS A 8 -10.38 -25.53 -5.17
C LYS A 8 -10.72 -26.69 -6.08
N GLN A 9 -11.86 -27.33 -5.87
CA GLN A 9 -12.32 -28.46 -6.73
C GLN A 9 -12.75 -27.99 -8.13
N LEU A 10 -13.15 -26.72 -8.28
CA LEU A 10 -13.62 -26.17 -9.56
C LEU A 10 -12.49 -25.53 -10.42
N ASN A 11 -11.33 -25.27 -9.85
CA ASN A 11 -10.24 -24.55 -10.52
C ASN A 11 -8.87 -25.22 -10.23
N SER A 12 -8.50 -26.23 -11.01
CA SER A 12 -7.25 -26.98 -10.85
C SER A 12 -6.05 -26.33 -11.58
N ASN A 13 -5.71 -25.08 -11.30
CA ASN A 13 -4.49 -24.46 -11.81
C ASN A 13 -3.44 -24.34 -10.68
N PRO A 14 -2.29 -25.07 -10.73
CA PRO A 14 -1.29 -25.06 -9.68
C PRO A 14 -0.70 -23.66 -9.37
N LEU A 15 -0.53 -22.82 -10.38
CA LEU A 15 -0.05 -21.43 -10.21
C LEU A 15 -1.09 -20.56 -9.48
N TYR A 16 -2.37 -20.86 -9.66
CA TYR A 16 -3.45 -20.16 -8.98
C TYR A 16 -3.58 -20.60 -7.52
N ASP A 17 -3.34 -21.89 -7.24
CA ASP A 17 -3.31 -22.44 -5.88
C ASP A 17 -2.13 -21.91 -5.06
N GLU A 18 -0.95 -21.78 -5.66
CA GLU A 18 0.22 -21.18 -5.03
C GLU A 18 -0.02 -19.68 -4.74
N TYR A 19 -0.58 -18.96 -5.71
CA TYR A 19 -0.96 -17.55 -5.57
C TYR A 19 -2.01 -17.35 -4.47
N LEU A 20 -3.08 -18.16 -4.44
CA LEU A 20 -4.12 -18.10 -3.42
C LEU A 20 -3.59 -18.49 -2.04
N THR A 21 -2.75 -19.52 -1.95
CA THR A 21 -2.19 -19.97 -0.68
C THR A 21 -1.29 -18.90 -0.08
N ALA A 22 -0.41 -18.29 -0.88
CA ALA A 22 0.45 -17.18 -0.45
C ALA A 22 -0.38 -15.98 0.02
N ASN A 23 -1.44 -15.63 -0.69
CA ASN A 23 -2.30 -14.49 -0.35
C ASN A 23 -3.25 -14.76 0.83
N ILE A 24 -3.77 -15.98 0.98
CA ILE A 24 -4.61 -16.37 2.13
C ILE A 24 -3.76 -16.48 3.39
N THR A 25 -2.55 -17.01 3.30
CA THR A 25 -1.59 -17.04 4.42
C THR A 25 -1.27 -15.64 4.87
N PHE A 26 -0.99 -14.71 3.95
CA PHE A 26 -0.78 -13.29 4.26
C PHE A 26 -2.00 -12.64 4.95
N LEU A 27 -3.24 -12.91 4.49
CA LEU A 27 -4.46 -12.37 5.09
C LEU A 27 -4.76 -12.97 6.48
N ASN A 28 -4.37 -14.24 6.71
CA ASN A 28 -4.50 -14.90 8.01
C ASN A 28 -3.38 -14.50 8.98
N GLU A 29 -2.24 -14.01 8.45
CA GLU A 29 -1.11 -13.47 9.20
C GLU A 29 -1.25 -11.96 9.47
N LEU A 30 -2.24 -11.28 8.87
CA LEU A 30 -2.62 -9.95 9.33
C LEU A 30 -3.17 -10.11 10.76
N PRO A 31 -2.51 -9.56 11.79
CA PRO A 31 -2.82 -9.87 13.16
C PRO A 31 -4.25 -9.48 13.49
N LYS A 32 -5.00 -10.44 14.06
CA LYS A 32 -6.27 -10.16 14.73
C LYS A 32 -5.96 -9.17 15.86
N SER A 33 -6.47 -7.98 15.70
CA SER A 33 -6.48 -6.80 16.56
C SER A 33 -6.11 -6.95 18.04
N ASP A 34 -4.82 -6.99 18.35
CA ASP A 34 -4.32 -6.44 19.60
C ASP A 34 -3.62 -5.12 19.29
N ALA A 35 -3.97 -4.04 19.98
CA ALA A 35 -3.40 -2.72 19.74
C ALA A 35 -1.86 -2.70 19.77
N ALA A 36 -1.25 -3.64 20.48
CA ALA A 36 0.20 -3.84 20.54
C ALA A 36 0.81 -4.45 19.26
N THR A 37 -0.01 -4.96 18.33
CA THR A 37 0.46 -5.65 17.11
C THR A 37 0.15 -4.90 15.83
N GLN A 38 -0.65 -3.82 15.88
CA GLN A 38 -1.03 -3.01 14.71
C GLN A 38 0.09 -2.07 14.29
N THR A 39 0.24 -1.85 12.98
CA THR A 39 1.07 -0.75 12.48
C THR A 39 0.31 0.55 12.64
N LEU A 40 0.86 1.45 13.43
CA LEU A 40 0.34 2.80 13.61
C LEU A 40 0.90 3.73 12.54
N LEU A 41 0.02 4.52 12.00
CA LEU A 41 0.29 5.63 11.11
C LEU A 41 -0.03 6.94 11.84
N LEU A 42 0.73 7.97 11.57
CA LEU A 42 0.51 9.31 12.09
C LEU A 42 0.03 10.20 10.94
N ASP A 43 -1.06 10.90 11.14
CA ASP A 43 -1.48 11.92 10.19
C ASP A 43 -0.78 13.26 10.45
N LYS A 44 -1.01 14.24 9.58
CA LYS A 44 -0.40 15.58 9.69
C LYS A 44 -0.83 16.35 10.95
N LEU A 45 -1.98 16.05 11.52
CA LEU A 45 -2.47 16.68 12.77
C LEU A 45 -1.81 16.05 14.00
N GLY A 46 -1.17 14.88 13.85
CA GLY A 46 -0.56 14.12 14.92
C GLY A 46 -1.47 13.06 15.51
N GLU A 47 -2.60 12.82 14.87
CA GLU A 47 -3.52 11.76 15.26
C GLU A 47 -3.01 10.40 14.75
N THR A 48 -3.14 9.40 15.59
CA THR A 48 -2.75 8.02 15.23
C THR A 48 -3.93 7.25 14.67
N ILE A 49 -3.68 6.51 13.59
CA ILE A 49 -4.63 5.58 12.99
C ILE A 49 -3.92 4.27 12.67
N SER A 50 -4.61 3.14 12.80
CA SER A 50 -4.03 1.88 12.35
C SER A 50 -4.04 1.77 10.82
N PHE A 51 -3.05 1.08 10.25
CA PHE A 51 -3.01 0.81 8.82
C PHE A 51 -4.27 0.05 8.36
N GLU A 52 -4.74 -0.89 9.17
CA GLU A 52 -5.97 -1.64 8.94
C GLU A 52 -7.20 -0.73 8.85
N ASP A 53 -7.28 0.30 9.67
CA ASP A 53 -8.41 1.24 9.63
C ASP A 53 -8.32 2.18 8.42
N VAL A 54 -7.11 2.52 7.97
CA VAL A 54 -6.94 3.20 6.67
C VAL A 54 -7.46 2.32 5.53
N LEU A 55 -7.12 1.02 5.51
CA LEU A 55 -7.66 0.10 4.50
C LEU A 55 -9.19 -0.02 4.55
N LYS A 56 -9.77 -0.09 5.76
CA LYS A 56 -11.24 -0.14 5.95
C LYS A 56 -11.95 1.10 5.42
N ARG A 57 -11.36 2.31 5.58
CA ARG A 57 -11.90 3.55 5.02
C ARG A 57 -11.99 3.52 3.50
N HIS A 58 -11.11 2.75 2.85
CA HIS A 58 -11.04 2.61 1.40
C HIS A 58 -11.54 1.25 0.89
N LYS A 59 -12.44 0.61 1.65
CA LYS A 59 -13.06 -0.66 1.27
C LYS A 59 -13.65 -0.59 -0.15
N ASN A 60 -13.51 -1.68 -0.90
CA ASN A 60 -13.96 -1.84 -2.28
C ASN A 60 -13.21 -0.99 -3.32
N LYS A 61 -12.06 -0.39 -2.95
CA LYS A 61 -11.17 0.30 -3.90
C LYS A 61 -9.88 -0.49 -4.07
N LEU A 62 -9.29 -0.42 -5.25
CA LEU A 62 -7.87 -0.75 -5.42
C LEU A 62 -7.04 0.25 -4.59
N ILE A 63 -5.94 -0.21 -4.01
CA ILE A 63 -5.09 0.65 -3.20
C ILE A 63 -3.67 0.56 -3.73
N PHE A 64 -3.17 1.68 -4.25
CA PHE A 64 -1.77 1.84 -4.61
C PHE A 64 -1.04 2.52 -3.47
N ILE A 65 -0.04 1.85 -2.90
CA ILE A 65 0.76 2.35 -1.78
C ILE A 65 2.14 2.75 -2.30
N ASP A 66 2.54 3.99 -2.00
CA ASP A 66 3.84 4.56 -2.30
C ASP A 66 4.60 4.76 -0.98
N PHE A 67 5.66 3.96 -0.76
CA PHE A 67 6.57 4.14 0.36
C PHE A 67 7.71 5.07 -0.04
N TRP A 68 7.81 6.17 0.67
CA TRP A 68 8.73 7.25 0.38
C TRP A 68 9.37 7.86 1.65
N ALA A 69 10.21 8.86 1.51
CA ALA A 69 10.67 9.71 2.60
C ALA A 69 11.20 11.04 2.05
N SER A 70 11.25 12.08 2.90
CA SER A 70 11.73 13.42 2.55
C SER A 70 13.20 13.45 2.07
N TRP A 71 14.01 12.54 2.54
CA TRP A 71 15.41 12.37 2.17
C TRP A 71 15.64 11.48 0.94
N CYS A 72 14.58 10.82 0.44
CA CYS A 72 14.65 9.88 -0.68
C CYS A 72 14.50 10.63 -2.00
N LYS A 73 15.62 11.09 -2.59
CA LYS A 73 15.62 11.82 -3.87
C LYS A 73 14.88 11.05 -4.97
N PRO A 74 15.16 9.75 -5.24
CA PRO A 74 14.45 9.02 -6.30
C PRO A 74 12.94 8.85 -6.02
N CYS A 75 12.50 8.86 -4.74
CA CYS A 75 11.07 8.88 -4.41
C CYS A 75 10.44 10.21 -4.84
N ILE A 76 11.09 11.32 -4.49
CA ILE A 76 10.62 12.68 -4.80
C ILE A 76 10.47 12.87 -6.32
N GLU A 77 11.42 12.35 -7.10
CA GLU A 77 11.41 12.40 -8.57
C GLU A 77 10.23 11.64 -9.19
N GLU A 78 9.69 10.63 -8.52
CA GLU A 78 8.52 9.85 -8.96
C GLU A 78 7.17 10.50 -8.61
N ILE A 79 7.10 11.42 -7.64
CA ILE A 79 5.84 12.01 -7.19
C ILE A 79 5.06 12.70 -8.31
N PRO A 80 5.66 13.48 -9.23
CA PRO A 80 4.90 14.07 -10.35
C PRO A 80 4.22 13.00 -11.21
N SER A 81 4.89 11.89 -11.49
CA SER A 81 4.34 10.76 -12.24
C SER A 81 3.22 10.06 -11.47
N SER A 82 3.39 9.86 -10.16
CA SER A 82 2.36 9.30 -9.26
C SER A 82 1.09 10.15 -9.28
N LYS A 83 1.23 11.47 -9.18
CA LYS A 83 0.09 12.42 -9.26
C LYS A 83 -0.58 12.40 -10.64
N LYS A 84 0.20 12.29 -11.72
CA LYS A 84 -0.33 12.19 -13.08
C LYS A 84 -1.17 10.92 -13.26
N ILE A 85 -0.66 9.77 -12.80
CA ILE A 85 -1.42 8.50 -12.85
C ILE A 85 -2.67 8.58 -11.96
N SER A 86 -2.55 9.06 -10.73
CA SER A 86 -3.70 9.24 -9.83
C SER A 86 -4.80 10.09 -10.50
N SER A 87 -4.44 11.16 -11.20
CA SER A 87 -5.40 12.00 -11.93
C SER A 87 -6.08 11.28 -13.09
N LYS A 88 -5.41 10.36 -13.80
CA LYS A 88 -6.02 9.54 -14.85
C LYS A 88 -7.13 8.63 -14.30
N PHE A 89 -6.96 8.16 -13.08
CA PHE A 89 -7.88 7.22 -12.43
C PHE A 89 -8.85 7.89 -11.43
N VAL A 90 -8.98 9.22 -11.44
CA VAL A 90 -9.81 9.97 -10.48
C VAL A 90 -11.27 9.50 -10.41
N ASN A 91 -11.83 9.02 -11.53
CA ASN A 91 -13.20 8.52 -11.64
C ASN A 91 -13.30 6.98 -11.53
N LYS A 92 -12.25 6.32 -11.06
CA LYS A 92 -12.19 4.88 -10.86
C LYS A 92 -12.09 4.54 -9.36
N ASP A 93 -12.44 3.31 -9.02
CA ASP A 93 -12.36 2.80 -7.65
C ASP A 93 -10.92 2.42 -7.27
N ILE A 94 -10.04 3.40 -7.27
CA ILE A 94 -8.66 3.29 -6.80
C ILE A 94 -8.30 4.47 -5.91
N ILE A 95 -7.44 4.22 -4.94
CA ILE A 95 -6.87 5.25 -4.06
C ILE A 95 -5.35 5.13 -4.03
N PHE A 96 -4.68 6.27 -4.00
CA PHE A 96 -3.23 6.37 -3.82
C PHE A 96 -2.96 6.78 -2.38
N ILE A 97 -2.14 6.00 -1.67
CA ILE A 97 -1.75 6.22 -0.29
C ILE A 97 -0.24 6.41 -0.24
N TYR A 98 0.21 7.48 0.37
CA TYR A 98 1.62 7.82 0.54
C TYR A 98 2.05 7.54 1.98
N LEU A 99 2.98 6.60 2.16
CA LEU A 99 3.47 6.18 3.46
C LEU A 99 4.92 6.61 3.63
N SER A 100 5.14 7.63 4.44
CA SER A 100 6.49 8.11 4.73
C SER A 100 7.19 7.22 5.76
N LEU A 101 8.46 6.89 5.48
CA LEU A 101 9.38 6.21 6.40
C LEU A 101 10.36 7.19 7.06
N ASP A 102 10.01 8.47 7.11
CA ASP A 102 10.80 9.47 7.83
C ASP A 102 10.87 9.16 9.33
N LYS A 103 11.99 9.52 9.96
CA LYS A 103 12.12 9.55 11.42
C LYS A 103 11.70 10.89 11.99
N ASP A 104 11.84 11.94 11.20
CA ASP A 104 11.56 13.32 11.57
C ASP A 104 10.20 13.74 11.00
N ARG A 105 9.23 13.90 11.89
CA ARG A 105 7.87 14.33 11.53
C ARG A 105 7.83 15.69 10.85
N TYR A 106 8.66 16.63 11.28
CA TYR A 106 8.66 17.99 10.72
C TYR A 106 9.16 18.00 9.28
N LYS A 107 10.22 17.24 8.97
CA LYS A 107 10.74 17.08 7.60
C LYS A 107 9.72 16.39 6.70
N TRP A 108 9.00 15.37 7.21
CA TRP A 108 7.90 14.78 6.47
C TRP A 108 6.82 15.78 6.14
N ILE A 109 6.29 16.55 7.13
CA ILE A 109 5.23 17.55 6.92
C ILE A 109 5.65 18.61 5.91
N GLU A 110 6.86 19.16 6.06
CA GLU A 110 7.42 20.16 5.14
C GLU A 110 7.47 19.63 3.70
N SER A 111 8.00 18.42 3.52
CA SER A 111 8.11 17.78 2.21
C SER A 111 6.75 17.38 1.64
N GLU A 112 5.83 16.86 2.46
CA GLU A 112 4.46 16.55 2.07
C GLU A 112 3.74 17.79 1.50
N GLN A 113 3.87 18.93 2.19
CA GLN A 113 3.30 20.20 1.75
C GLN A 113 3.94 20.69 0.45
N ALA A 114 5.27 20.70 0.38
CA ALA A 114 6.00 21.12 -0.80
C ALA A 114 5.68 20.27 -2.04
N LEU A 115 5.47 18.96 -1.85
CA LEU A 115 5.13 18.02 -2.91
C LEU A 115 3.62 17.97 -3.20
N GLY A 116 2.78 18.63 -2.38
CA GLY A 116 1.33 18.63 -2.53
C GLY A 116 0.70 17.25 -2.35
N LEU A 117 1.20 16.46 -1.39
CA LEU A 117 0.67 15.14 -1.01
C LEU A 117 -0.34 15.28 0.14
N THR A 118 -1.29 16.20 0.02
CA THR A 118 -2.15 16.63 1.14
C THR A 118 -3.26 15.66 1.51
N THR A 119 -3.47 14.60 0.73
CA THR A 119 -4.52 13.60 0.97
C THR A 119 -3.91 12.21 1.03
N ASN A 120 -4.41 11.36 1.96
CA ASN A 120 -3.98 9.97 2.14
C ASN A 120 -2.46 9.82 2.32
N SER A 121 -1.84 10.78 2.98
CA SER A 121 -0.42 10.79 3.32
C SER A 121 -0.27 10.60 4.82
N TYR A 122 0.59 9.67 5.22
CA TYR A 122 0.80 9.28 6.61
C TYR A 122 2.28 9.01 6.88
N LEU A 123 2.70 9.27 8.11
CA LEU A 123 4.00 8.85 8.63
C LEU A 123 3.88 7.47 9.28
N VAL A 124 4.69 6.52 8.87
CA VAL A 124 4.72 5.17 9.48
C VAL A 124 5.48 5.24 10.79
N VAL A 125 4.78 4.98 11.91
CA VAL A 125 5.42 4.91 13.23
C VAL A 125 6.43 3.76 13.24
N ASN A 126 7.63 4.02 13.76
CA ASN A 126 8.79 3.12 13.72
C ASN A 126 9.37 2.86 12.31
N ASN A 127 8.99 3.64 11.28
CA ASN A 127 9.56 3.62 9.93
C ASN A 127 9.87 2.20 9.40
N PHE A 128 11.11 1.89 9.01
CA PHE A 128 11.54 0.56 8.54
C PHE A 128 11.43 -0.55 9.59
N GLU A 129 11.41 -0.20 10.88
CA GLU A 129 11.22 -1.16 11.97
C GLU A 129 9.75 -1.50 12.23
N SER A 130 8.84 -0.80 11.60
CA SER A 130 7.40 -1.08 11.69
C SER A 130 7.07 -2.49 11.23
N LYS A 131 5.99 -3.06 11.78
CA LYS A 131 5.48 -4.36 11.34
C LYS A 131 5.08 -4.33 9.87
N LEU A 132 4.55 -3.21 9.38
CA LEU A 132 4.18 -3.03 7.97
C LEU A 132 5.39 -3.16 7.04
N ALA A 133 6.48 -2.45 7.34
CA ALA A 133 7.69 -2.52 6.55
C ALA A 133 8.30 -3.92 6.56
N LYS A 134 8.27 -4.60 7.71
CA LYS A 134 8.75 -5.98 7.86
C LYS A 134 7.89 -6.99 7.09
N ASN A 135 6.56 -6.88 7.19
CA ASN A 135 5.62 -7.77 6.49
C ASN A 135 5.75 -7.67 4.97
N PHE A 136 5.94 -6.46 4.43
CA PHE A 136 6.18 -6.24 3.02
C PHE A 136 7.66 -6.38 2.61
N ASN A 137 8.54 -6.79 3.52
CA ASN A 137 9.98 -6.94 3.29
C ASN A 137 10.60 -5.68 2.65
N ILE A 138 10.25 -4.50 3.17
CA ILE A 138 10.73 -3.22 2.66
C ILE A 138 12.13 -2.97 3.20
N LYS A 139 13.14 -3.18 2.35
CA LYS A 139 14.56 -2.97 2.67
C LYS A 139 15.10 -1.65 2.12
N GLY A 140 14.32 -0.97 1.27
CA GLY A 140 14.69 0.30 0.64
C GLY A 140 13.49 0.93 -0.05
N ILE A 141 13.62 2.21 -0.37
CA ILE A 141 12.63 3.03 -1.08
C ILE A 141 13.26 3.74 -2.29
N PRO A 142 12.48 4.07 -3.32
CA PRO A 142 11.03 3.93 -3.43
C PRO A 142 10.57 2.48 -3.50
N ARG A 143 9.40 2.21 -2.94
CA ARG A 143 8.74 0.91 -3.00
C ARG A 143 7.25 1.10 -3.19
N TYR A 144 6.66 0.32 -4.10
CA TYR A 144 5.25 0.44 -4.48
C TYR A 144 4.54 -0.88 -4.30
N ILE A 145 3.29 -0.83 -3.82
CA ILE A 145 2.48 -2.03 -3.59
C ILE A 145 1.09 -1.77 -4.16
N LEU A 146 0.53 -2.74 -4.85
CA LEU A 146 -0.86 -2.69 -5.31
C LEU A 146 -1.68 -3.74 -4.56
N LEU A 147 -2.75 -3.29 -3.90
CA LEU A 147 -3.71 -4.15 -3.23
C LEU A 147 -5.04 -4.18 -4.00
N SER A 148 -5.68 -5.33 -3.97
CA SER A 148 -7.01 -5.54 -4.54
C SER A 148 -8.09 -4.80 -3.74
N ARG A 149 -9.31 -4.73 -4.29
CA ARG A 149 -10.52 -4.21 -3.62
C ARG A 149 -10.88 -4.94 -2.32
N LYS A 150 -10.35 -6.15 -2.12
CA LYS A 150 -10.52 -6.96 -0.91
C LYS A 150 -9.35 -6.82 0.06
N GLY A 151 -8.35 -5.98 -0.26
CA GLY A 151 -7.14 -5.78 0.55
C GLY A 151 -6.05 -6.84 0.33
N ALA A 152 -6.23 -7.80 -0.58
CA ALA A 152 -5.20 -8.77 -0.93
C ALA A 152 -4.11 -8.13 -1.79
N VAL A 153 -2.86 -8.59 -1.64
CA VAL A 153 -1.73 -8.11 -2.43
C VAL A 153 -1.86 -8.62 -3.87
N ILE A 154 -1.96 -7.68 -4.83
CA ILE A 154 -1.86 -7.97 -6.26
C ILE A 154 -0.39 -7.98 -6.68
N ASN A 155 0.34 -6.96 -6.22
CA ASN A 155 1.77 -6.85 -6.51
C ASN A 155 2.49 -6.19 -5.32
N SER A 156 3.47 -6.88 -4.73
CA SER A 156 4.24 -6.38 -3.57
C SER A 156 5.47 -5.56 -3.99
N ASP A 157 5.77 -5.47 -5.28
CA ASP A 157 6.84 -4.67 -5.87
C ASP A 157 6.38 -4.11 -7.21
N ALA A 158 5.32 -3.29 -7.17
CA ALA A 158 4.69 -2.73 -8.36
C ALA A 158 5.66 -1.79 -9.12
N PRO A 159 5.51 -1.65 -10.43
CA PRO A 159 6.31 -0.73 -11.22
C PRO A 159 6.25 0.70 -10.70
N ARG A 160 7.33 1.47 -10.96
CA ARG A 160 7.39 2.89 -10.60
C ARG A 160 6.32 3.69 -11.34
N PRO A 161 5.82 4.80 -10.77
CA PRO A 161 4.86 5.68 -11.43
C PRO A 161 5.28 6.21 -12.80
N SER A 162 6.58 6.39 -13.03
CA SER A 162 7.10 6.81 -14.34
C SER A 162 7.12 5.67 -15.37
N ASN A 163 7.01 4.41 -14.94
CA ASN A 163 6.98 3.24 -15.84
C ASN A 163 5.55 3.01 -16.37
N PRO A 164 5.33 2.96 -17.70
CA PRO A 164 4.01 2.71 -18.29
C PRO A 164 3.37 1.37 -17.86
N ASP A 165 4.17 0.40 -17.45
CA ASP A 165 3.67 -0.90 -16.96
C ASP A 165 2.77 -0.76 -15.72
N LEU A 166 2.95 0.31 -14.92
CA LEU A 166 2.06 0.56 -13.76
C LEU A 166 0.63 0.84 -14.22
N GLU A 167 0.45 1.67 -15.24
CA GLU A 167 -0.89 1.98 -15.77
C GLU A 167 -1.58 0.70 -16.27
N VAL A 168 -0.85 -0.13 -17.02
CA VAL A 168 -1.35 -1.43 -17.51
C VAL A 168 -1.71 -2.38 -16.35
N LEU A 169 -0.87 -2.42 -15.31
CA LEU A 169 -1.13 -3.24 -14.12
C LEU A 169 -2.41 -2.79 -13.41
N ILE A 170 -2.56 -1.48 -13.19
CA ILE A 170 -3.78 -0.92 -12.55
C ILE A 170 -5.01 -1.24 -13.38
N GLU A 171 -4.98 -1.00 -14.70
CA GLU A 171 -6.12 -1.27 -15.59
C GLU A 171 -6.57 -2.74 -15.56
N LYS A 172 -5.64 -3.68 -15.54
CA LYS A 172 -5.93 -5.12 -15.45
C LYS A 172 -6.44 -5.57 -14.08
N SER A 173 -6.34 -4.71 -13.06
CA SER A 173 -6.70 -5.04 -11.66
C SER A 173 -8.12 -4.61 -11.28
N PHE A 174 -8.84 -3.90 -12.15
CA PHE A 174 -10.24 -3.54 -11.95
C PHE A 174 -11.19 -4.72 -12.18
#